data_479645a6491e51727b4d7f3d23921e3e
#
_entry.id   479645a6491e51727b4d7f3d23921e3e
#
_cell.length_a   1.000
_cell.length_b   1.000
_cell.length_c   1.000
_cell.angle_alpha   90.00
_cell.angle_beta   90.00
_cell.angle_gamma   90.00
#
_symmetry.space_group_name_H-M   'P 1'
#
loop_
_entity.id
_entity.type
_entity.pdbx_description
1 polymer ?
#
loop_
_entity_poly.entity_id
_entity_poly.type
_entity_poly.pdbx_seq_one_letter_code
_entity_poly.pdbx_strand_id
1 'polypeptide(L)'
;MKTLLLLLTFYTFVFAQTYQEFAQQNSYELDYKVAVAKAKSQNKELMLLLVTNYCPWCKKYEQLTLSNKEINAKIHSKYVPIIINREERNFPLQFDSTTVPVVYFVTPKDEKIKESVRGYQTKEEMRALLK
;
A
#
# COMPACT_ATOMS: atom_id res chain seq x y z
N MET A 1 -25.68 52.61 5.99
CA MET A 1 -25.67 51.34 5.21
C MET A 1 -24.67 50.38 5.85
N LYS A 2 -25.20 49.35 6.50
CA LYS A 2 -24.35 48.31 7.15
C LYS A 2 -24.09 47.23 6.14
N THR A 3 -22.87 47.13 5.63
CA THR A 3 -22.39 46.04 4.78
C THR A 3 -22.12 44.83 5.65
N LEU A 4 -22.99 43.84 5.57
CA LEU A 4 -22.83 42.54 6.24
C LEU A 4 -21.83 41.71 5.43
N LEU A 5 -20.58 41.61 5.91
CA LEU A 5 -19.56 40.74 5.34
C LEU A 5 -19.87 39.31 5.77
N LEU A 6 -20.46 38.54 4.87
CA LEU A 6 -20.61 37.06 5.01
C LEU A 6 -19.25 36.41 4.81
N LEU A 7 -18.58 36.09 5.91
CA LEU A 7 -17.41 35.21 5.93
C LEU A 7 -17.88 33.77 5.66
N LEU A 8 -17.84 33.37 4.42
CA LEU A 8 -17.96 31.97 4.04
C LEU A 8 -16.69 31.22 4.50
N THR A 9 -16.76 30.60 5.68
CA THR A 9 -15.75 29.64 6.12
C THR A 9 -15.87 28.38 5.28
N PHE A 10 -15.01 28.23 4.31
CA PHE A 10 -14.81 26.97 3.59
C PHE A 10 -14.25 25.94 4.59
N TYR A 11 -15.12 25.12 5.14
CA TYR A 11 -14.70 23.90 5.83
C TYR A 11 -14.17 22.94 4.78
N THR A 12 -12.86 22.92 4.59
CA THR A 12 -12.21 21.86 3.83
C THR A 12 -12.27 20.59 4.67
N PHE A 13 -13.22 19.73 4.36
CA PHE A 13 -13.20 18.35 4.86
C PHE A 13 -12.00 17.65 4.27
N VAL A 14 -10.92 17.56 5.03
CA VAL A 14 -9.79 16.70 4.71
C VAL A 14 -10.24 15.27 5.03
N PHE A 15 -10.81 14.58 4.04
CA PHE A 15 -11.04 13.15 4.15
C PHE A 15 -9.68 12.45 4.16
N ALA A 16 -9.41 11.68 5.22
CA ALA A 16 -8.24 10.83 5.25
C ALA A 16 -8.35 9.79 4.11
N GLN A 17 -7.32 9.70 3.26
CA GLN A 17 -7.25 8.76 2.16
C GLN A 17 -7.41 7.32 2.66
N THR A 18 -8.32 6.56 2.06
CA THR A 18 -8.49 5.13 2.34
C THR A 18 -7.40 4.32 1.66
N TYR A 19 -7.18 3.07 2.12
CA TYR A 19 -6.22 2.18 1.46
C TYR A 19 -6.66 1.79 0.03
N GLN A 20 -7.97 1.77 -0.24
CA GLN A 20 -8.51 1.55 -1.58
C GLN A 20 -8.19 2.72 -2.51
N GLU A 21 -8.33 3.96 -2.03
CA GLU A 21 -7.95 5.15 -2.80
C GLU A 21 -6.45 5.18 -3.07
N PHE A 22 -5.63 4.84 -2.09
CA PHE A 22 -4.20 4.67 -2.28
C PHE A 22 -3.90 3.61 -3.36
N ALA A 23 -4.55 2.44 -3.29
CA ALA A 23 -4.39 1.38 -4.27
C ALA A 23 -4.74 1.85 -5.69
N GLN A 24 -5.85 2.55 -5.84
CA GLN A 24 -6.28 3.09 -7.13
C GLN A 24 -5.27 4.10 -7.69
N GLN A 25 -4.82 5.04 -6.87
CA GLN A 25 -3.89 6.10 -7.30
C GLN A 25 -2.50 5.58 -7.64
N ASN A 26 -2.05 4.50 -7.01
CA ASN A 26 -0.72 3.94 -7.19
C ASN A 26 -0.71 2.60 -7.96
N SER A 27 -1.85 2.20 -8.49
CA SER A 27 -2.03 0.97 -9.28
C SER A 27 -1.66 -0.31 -8.52
N TYR A 28 -2.05 -0.39 -7.24
CA TYR A 28 -1.96 -1.60 -6.45
C TYR A 28 -3.19 -2.47 -6.65
N GLU A 29 -3.00 -3.77 -6.69
CA GLU A 29 -4.11 -4.73 -6.65
C GLU A 29 -4.73 -4.77 -5.26
N LEU A 30 -6.01 -5.15 -5.20
CA LEU A 30 -6.78 -5.33 -3.96
C LEU A 30 -7.20 -6.79 -3.75
N ASP A 31 -7.18 -7.60 -4.80
CA ASP A 31 -7.52 -9.02 -4.77
C ASP A 31 -6.27 -9.89 -4.89
N TYR A 32 -6.09 -10.78 -3.92
CA TYR A 32 -4.90 -11.63 -3.85
C TYR A 32 -4.77 -12.57 -5.05
N LYS A 33 -5.87 -13.22 -5.46
CA LYS A 33 -5.85 -14.16 -6.59
C LYS A 33 -5.56 -13.45 -7.90
N VAL A 34 -6.12 -12.28 -8.09
CA VAL A 34 -5.85 -11.43 -9.26
C VAL A 34 -4.38 -11.02 -9.30
N ALA A 35 -3.83 -10.59 -8.16
CA ALA A 35 -2.42 -10.20 -8.07
C ALA A 35 -1.47 -11.37 -8.37
N VAL A 36 -1.73 -12.56 -7.85
CA VAL A 36 -0.95 -13.77 -8.14
C VAL A 36 -0.99 -14.12 -9.62
N ALA A 37 -2.17 -14.15 -10.23
CA ALA A 37 -2.33 -14.44 -11.65
C ALA A 37 -1.60 -13.41 -12.53
N LYS A 38 -1.70 -12.13 -12.19
CA LYS A 38 -1.02 -11.03 -12.88
C LYS A 38 0.51 -11.14 -12.76
N ALA A 39 1.02 -11.46 -11.57
CA ALA A 39 2.44 -11.65 -11.33
C ALA A 39 2.99 -12.81 -12.16
N LYS A 40 2.28 -13.94 -12.23
CA LYS A 40 2.64 -15.09 -13.06
C LYS A 40 2.68 -14.71 -14.55
N SER A 41 1.65 -14.01 -15.05
CA SER A 41 1.57 -13.62 -16.46
C SER A 41 2.64 -12.61 -16.87
N GLN A 42 3.07 -11.73 -15.96
CA GLN A 42 4.08 -10.72 -16.20
C GLN A 42 5.50 -11.16 -15.83
N ASN A 43 5.66 -12.38 -15.33
CA ASN A 43 6.93 -12.90 -14.81
C ASN A 43 7.57 -11.95 -13.76
N LYS A 44 6.74 -11.49 -12.84
CA LYS A 44 7.13 -10.61 -11.72
C LYS A 44 6.85 -11.31 -10.39
N GLU A 45 7.51 -10.85 -9.34
CA GLU A 45 7.18 -11.24 -7.97
C GLU A 45 6.00 -10.39 -7.44
N LEU A 46 5.46 -10.78 -6.29
CA LEU A 46 4.48 -9.97 -5.56
C LEU A 46 5.17 -9.14 -4.49
N MET A 47 4.71 -7.91 -4.32
CA MET A 47 4.98 -7.10 -3.13
C MET A 47 3.64 -6.85 -2.43
N LEU A 48 3.44 -7.53 -1.30
CA LEU A 48 2.19 -7.49 -0.56
C LEU A 48 2.33 -6.60 0.68
N LEU A 49 1.53 -5.53 0.75
CA LEU A 49 1.45 -4.64 1.90
C LEU A 49 0.24 -5.01 2.75
N LEU A 50 0.47 -5.40 4.00
CA LEU A 50 -0.57 -5.65 4.99
C LEU A 50 -0.83 -4.39 5.82
N VAL A 51 -2.08 -3.94 5.86
CA VAL A 51 -2.54 -2.78 6.62
C VAL A 51 -3.75 -3.13 7.50
N THR A 52 -4.16 -2.19 8.32
CA THR A 52 -5.43 -2.23 9.10
C THR A 52 -6.19 -0.91 8.93
N ASN A 53 -7.45 -0.89 9.39
CA ASN A 53 -8.29 0.31 9.31
C ASN A 53 -7.74 1.49 10.12
N TYR A 54 -7.17 1.21 11.30
CA TYR A 54 -6.62 2.22 12.21
C TYR A 54 -5.12 2.05 12.35
N CYS A 55 -4.38 2.53 11.36
CA CYS A 55 -2.94 2.37 11.31
C CYS A 55 -2.27 3.67 10.84
N PRO A 56 -1.91 4.58 11.77
CA PRO A 56 -1.24 5.84 11.43
C PRO A 56 0.08 5.62 10.67
N TRP A 57 0.85 4.59 11.04
CA TRP A 57 2.11 4.25 10.37
C TRP A 57 1.90 3.67 8.97
N CYS A 58 0.80 2.96 8.73
CA CYS A 58 0.42 2.53 7.38
C CYS A 58 0.13 3.74 6.49
N LYS A 59 -0.66 4.71 6.99
CA LYS A 59 -0.95 5.96 6.26
C LYS A 59 0.31 6.76 5.96
N LYS A 60 1.19 6.88 6.94
CA LYS A 60 2.47 7.54 6.77
C LYS A 60 3.34 6.84 5.71
N TYR A 61 3.36 5.51 5.70
CA TYR A 61 4.09 4.71 4.72
C TYR A 61 3.52 4.89 3.31
N GLU A 62 2.20 4.80 3.17
CA GLU A 62 1.49 5.06 1.91
C GLU A 62 1.81 6.46 1.36
N GLN A 63 1.66 7.49 2.19
CA GLN A 63 1.75 8.89 1.77
C GLN A 63 3.18 9.39 1.54
N LEU A 64 4.12 9.02 2.40
CA LEU A 64 5.47 9.58 2.38
C LEU A 64 6.48 8.74 1.59
N THR A 65 6.25 7.45 1.45
CA THR A 65 7.20 6.54 0.81
C THR A 65 6.62 5.89 -0.44
N LEU A 66 5.53 5.13 -0.30
CA LEU A 66 5.03 4.27 -1.38
C LEU A 66 4.37 5.06 -2.53
N SER A 67 3.80 6.22 -2.25
CA SER A 67 3.25 7.12 -3.29
C SER A 67 4.32 7.97 -4.00
N ASN A 68 5.57 7.91 -3.58
CA ASN A 68 6.65 8.57 -4.29
C ASN A 68 6.80 7.96 -5.69
N LYS A 69 6.81 8.81 -6.72
CA LYS A 69 6.79 8.38 -8.13
C LYS A 69 7.97 7.47 -8.51
N GLU A 70 9.16 7.79 -8.03
CA GLU A 70 10.36 6.98 -8.30
C GLU A 70 10.24 5.60 -7.64
N ILE A 71 9.83 5.55 -6.37
CA ILE A 71 9.66 4.30 -5.62
C ILE A 71 8.55 3.46 -6.23
N ASN A 72 7.41 4.07 -6.53
CA ASN A 72 6.30 3.36 -7.17
C ASN A 72 6.70 2.78 -8.54
N ALA A 73 7.44 3.52 -9.35
CA ALA A 73 7.96 3.02 -10.62
C ALA A 73 8.93 1.84 -10.43
N LYS A 74 9.83 1.89 -9.45
CA LYS A 74 10.71 0.77 -9.12
C LYS A 74 9.94 -0.47 -8.66
N ILE A 75 8.92 -0.29 -7.82
CA ILE A 75 8.04 -1.39 -7.39
C ILE A 75 7.42 -2.05 -8.61
N HIS A 76 6.76 -1.29 -9.47
CA HIS A 76 6.07 -1.82 -10.65
C HIS A 76 7.02 -2.45 -11.69
N SER A 77 8.29 -2.08 -11.71
CA SER A 77 9.27 -2.67 -12.62
C SER A 77 9.59 -4.13 -12.29
N LYS A 78 9.52 -4.51 -11.01
CA LYS A 78 9.92 -5.85 -10.51
C LYS A 78 8.79 -6.65 -9.91
N TYR A 79 7.76 -5.96 -9.40
CA TYR A 79 6.69 -6.56 -8.62
C TYR A 79 5.33 -6.21 -9.18
N VAL A 80 4.36 -7.06 -8.89
CA VAL A 80 2.96 -6.69 -8.88
C VAL A 80 2.62 -6.32 -7.43
N PRO A 81 2.37 -5.04 -7.13
CA PRO A 81 2.04 -4.63 -5.78
C PRO A 81 0.57 -4.90 -5.47
N ILE A 82 0.34 -5.34 -4.25
CA ILE A 82 -1.00 -5.55 -3.68
C ILE A 82 -1.05 -4.97 -2.27
N ILE A 83 -2.17 -4.37 -1.91
CA ILE A 83 -2.48 -3.96 -0.54
C ILE A 83 -3.69 -4.75 -0.04
N ILE A 84 -3.55 -5.35 1.13
CA ILE A 84 -4.61 -6.11 1.80
C ILE A 84 -4.87 -5.56 3.19
N ASN A 85 -6.13 -5.58 3.59
CA ASN A 85 -6.54 -5.15 4.92
C ASN A 85 -6.78 -6.37 5.81
N ARG A 86 -6.09 -6.41 6.95
CA ARG A 86 -6.18 -7.53 7.90
C ARG A 86 -7.62 -7.81 8.37
N GLU A 87 -8.43 -6.78 8.53
CA GLU A 87 -9.82 -6.94 9.00
C GLU A 87 -10.73 -7.64 7.98
N GLU A 88 -10.40 -7.58 6.70
CA GLU A 88 -11.23 -8.18 5.65
C GLU A 88 -11.07 -9.69 5.51
N ARG A 89 -9.99 -10.26 6.05
CA ARG A 89 -9.76 -11.72 6.11
C ARG A 89 -9.87 -12.45 4.76
N ASN A 90 -9.64 -11.79 3.64
CA ASN A 90 -9.77 -12.32 2.29
C ASN A 90 -8.43 -12.67 1.64
N PHE A 91 -7.47 -13.07 2.43
CA PHE A 91 -6.10 -13.41 2.02
C PHE A 91 -5.59 -14.67 2.75
N PRO A 92 -4.52 -15.33 2.22
CA PRO A 92 -3.93 -16.49 2.89
C PRO A 92 -3.38 -16.17 4.28
N LEU A 93 -3.65 -17.05 5.26
CA LEU A 93 -3.28 -16.87 6.67
C LEU A 93 -1.77 -16.66 6.91
N GLN A 94 -0.91 -17.14 6.01
CA GLN A 94 0.54 -16.95 6.12
C GLN A 94 0.96 -15.47 6.13
N PHE A 95 0.11 -14.57 5.63
CA PHE A 95 0.37 -13.12 5.61
C PHE A 95 -0.24 -12.39 6.81
N ASP A 96 -0.99 -13.10 7.68
CA ASP A 96 -1.53 -12.46 8.88
C ASP A 96 -0.43 -12.07 9.85
N SER A 97 -0.56 -10.90 10.45
CA SER A 97 0.41 -10.36 11.40
C SER A 97 -0.28 -9.46 12.41
N THR A 98 0.15 -9.55 13.66
CA THR A 98 -0.30 -8.63 14.71
C THR A 98 0.31 -7.24 14.56
N THR A 99 1.46 -7.15 13.88
CA THR A 99 2.16 -5.88 13.59
C THR A 99 1.84 -5.42 12.17
N VAL A 100 1.53 -4.14 12.01
CA VAL A 100 1.34 -3.48 10.70
C VAL A 100 2.03 -2.10 10.72
N PRO A 101 2.47 -1.59 9.55
CA PRO A 101 2.46 -2.24 8.24
C PRO A 101 3.50 -3.37 8.14
N VAL A 102 3.25 -4.34 7.28
CA VAL A 102 4.25 -5.36 6.87
C VAL A 102 4.26 -5.43 5.36
N VAL A 103 5.45 -5.45 4.78
CA VAL A 103 5.65 -5.76 3.36
C VAL A 103 6.20 -7.18 3.24
N TYR A 104 5.56 -8.00 2.43
CA TYR A 104 6.02 -9.32 2.05
C TYR A 104 6.44 -9.34 0.58
N PHE A 105 7.61 -9.87 0.31
CA PHE A 105 8.05 -10.21 -1.05
C PHE A 105 7.79 -11.69 -1.28
N VAL A 106 7.03 -12.01 -2.32
CA VAL A 106 6.44 -13.34 -2.50
C VAL A 106 6.72 -13.86 -3.90
N THR A 107 7.15 -15.12 -3.99
CA THR A 107 7.28 -15.84 -5.26
C THR A 107 5.89 -16.29 -5.72
N PRO A 108 5.38 -15.84 -6.87
CA PRO A 108 3.99 -16.16 -7.27
C PRO A 108 3.77 -17.62 -7.64
N LYS A 109 4.82 -18.35 -8.06
CA LYS A 109 4.72 -19.75 -8.50
C LYS A 109 4.26 -20.68 -7.38
N ASP A 110 4.85 -20.58 -6.22
CA ASP A 110 4.61 -21.42 -5.05
C ASP A 110 4.07 -20.62 -3.84
N GLU A 111 3.84 -19.33 -4.04
CA GLU A 111 3.31 -18.39 -3.05
C GLU A 111 4.14 -18.32 -1.75
N LYS A 112 5.45 -18.59 -1.86
CA LYS A 112 6.37 -18.52 -0.73
C LYS A 112 6.83 -17.11 -0.44
N ILE A 113 6.85 -16.76 0.86
CA ILE A 113 7.46 -15.54 1.35
C ILE A 113 8.98 -15.66 1.25
N LYS A 114 9.60 -14.80 0.45
CA LYS A 114 11.07 -14.69 0.34
C LYS A 114 11.65 -13.81 1.42
N GLU A 115 10.95 -12.71 1.70
CA GLU A 115 11.38 -11.70 2.66
C GLU A 115 10.15 -10.99 3.25
N SER A 116 10.26 -10.56 4.49
CA SER A 116 9.26 -9.70 5.13
C SER A 116 9.93 -8.55 5.84
N VAL A 117 9.36 -7.35 5.68
CA VAL A 117 9.86 -6.12 6.29
C VAL A 117 8.73 -5.51 7.12
N ARG A 118 8.97 -5.39 8.42
CA ARG A 118 7.98 -4.90 9.39
C ARG A 118 8.17 -3.42 9.66
N GLY A 119 7.04 -2.71 9.74
CA GLY A 119 7.01 -1.30 10.09
C GLY A 119 7.24 -0.37 8.91
N TYR A 120 7.13 0.91 9.22
CA TYR A 120 7.36 2.00 8.28
C TYR A 120 8.81 1.99 7.77
N GLN A 121 8.97 2.15 6.46
CA GLN A 121 10.27 2.33 5.83
C GLN A 121 10.37 3.72 5.20
N THR A 122 11.49 4.38 5.37
CA THR A 122 11.80 5.62 4.68
C THR A 122 12.02 5.38 3.18
N LYS A 123 12.08 6.45 2.39
CA LYS A 123 12.40 6.35 0.95
C LYS A 123 13.76 5.68 0.71
N GLU A 124 14.77 6.00 1.53
CA GLU A 124 16.13 5.45 1.44
C GLU A 124 16.13 3.96 1.76
N GLU A 125 15.46 3.54 2.82
CA GLU A 125 15.31 2.14 3.19
C GLU A 125 14.55 1.36 2.11
N MET A 126 13.46 1.94 1.59
CA MET A 126 12.70 1.30 0.52
C MET A 126 13.51 1.17 -0.78
N ARG A 127 14.30 2.18 -1.15
CA ARG A 127 15.22 2.07 -2.29
C ARG A 127 16.23 0.94 -2.12
N ALA A 128 16.70 0.72 -0.90
CA ALA A 128 17.64 -0.38 -0.60
C ALA A 128 16.98 -1.76 -0.75
N LEU A 129 15.71 -1.88 -0.37
CA LEU A 129 14.93 -3.12 -0.53
C LEU A 129 14.61 -3.44 -1.99
N LEU A 130 14.46 -2.44 -2.83
CA LEU A 130 14.08 -2.58 -4.24
C LEU A 130 15.28 -2.71 -5.22
N LYS A 131 16.46 -3.04 -4.73
CA LYS A 131 17.65 -3.23 -5.58
C LYS A 131 17.62 -4.48 -6.44
#